data_77f9d6d5f727a7f0891b42140f5f4cf3
#
_entry.id   77f9d6d5f727a7f0891b42140f5f4cf3
#
_cell.length_a   1.000
_cell.length_b   1.000
_cell.length_c   1.000
_cell.angle_alpha   90.00
_cell.angle_beta   90.00
_cell.angle_gamma   90.00
#
_symmetry.space_group_name_H-M   'P 1'
#
loop_
_entity.id
_entity.type
_entity.pdbx_description
1 polymer ?
#
loop_
_entity_poly.entity_id
_entity_poly.type
_entity_poly.pdbx_seq_one_letter_code
_entity_poly.pdbx_strand_id
1 'polypeptide(L)'
;MKKIGNEEVDVDIVSSGVGGISESDVNLAITTGARIIGFNVRSDNKAKKILEEEGIEVAYYSVIYDLIEDTKRLLSGLLEPIYSEKILGLAEVKEVFKSPEFSLVAGCLVTEGLVRREKHVRVLRDNVVIHEGELDSLRRFKDDVKEVQNGTECGIGIKNYLDIKPGDIIENFEQKEEKRSI
;
A
#
# COMPACT_ATOMS: atom_id res chain seq x y z
N MET A 1 -28.26 0.14 -2.60
CA MET A 1 -27.17 0.30 -1.64
C MET A 1 -26.75 -0.99 -0.93
N LYS A 2 -27.64 -1.79 -0.38
CA LYS A 2 -27.29 -3.09 0.27
C LYS A 2 -26.53 -4.13 -0.59
N LYS A 3 -26.25 -3.83 -1.87
CA LYS A 3 -25.46 -4.68 -2.77
C LYS A 3 -24.13 -4.02 -3.19
N ILE A 4 -23.76 -2.92 -2.55
CA ILE A 4 -22.51 -2.23 -2.82
C ILE A 4 -21.61 -2.56 -1.64
N GLY A 5 -20.72 -3.50 -1.85
CA GLY A 5 -19.79 -3.98 -0.83
C GLY A 5 -19.26 -5.34 -1.24
N ASN A 6 -18.30 -5.85 -0.47
CA ASN A 6 -17.72 -7.18 -0.60
C ASN A 6 -17.65 -7.84 0.79
N GLU A 7 -16.91 -8.94 0.92
CA GLU A 7 -16.76 -9.64 2.21
C GLU A 7 -16.00 -8.84 3.27
N GLU A 8 -15.23 -7.81 2.87
CA GLU A 8 -14.39 -7.02 3.78
C GLU A 8 -15.05 -5.70 4.19
N VAL A 9 -15.83 -5.08 3.28
CA VAL A 9 -16.48 -3.78 3.53
C VAL A 9 -17.90 -3.79 3.00
N ASP A 10 -18.84 -3.26 3.79
CA ASP A 10 -20.26 -3.20 3.45
C ASP A 10 -20.84 -1.84 3.87
N VAL A 11 -22.04 -1.54 3.36
CA VAL A 11 -22.84 -0.35 3.72
C VAL A 11 -23.94 -0.75 4.67
N ASP A 12 -23.84 -0.30 5.91
CA ASP A 12 -24.94 -0.39 6.87
C ASP A 12 -25.84 0.85 6.77
N ILE A 13 -27.12 0.63 6.56
CA ILE A 13 -28.10 1.70 6.46
C ILE A 13 -28.82 1.84 7.82
N VAL A 14 -28.37 2.82 8.59
CA VAL A 14 -28.92 3.12 9.92
C VAL A 14 -30.39 3.57 9.84
N SER A 15 -30.71 4.42 8.85
CA SER A 15 -32.09 4.90 8.62
C SER A 15 -32.32 5.24 7.17
N SER A 16 -33.55 5.16 6.73
CA SER A 16 -33.99 5.63 5.41
C SER A 16 -35.39 6.20 5.48
N GLY A 17 -35.63 7.30 4.76
CA GLY A 17 -36.90 7.99 4.76
C GLY A 17 -37.19 8.66 3.42
N VAL A 18 -38.38 9.23 3.31
CA VAL A 18 -38.83 10.02 2.16
C VAL A 18 -39.14 11.43 2.64
N GLY A 19 -38.80 12.42 1.83
CA GLY A 19 -38.99 13.84 2.16
C GLY A 19 -37.68 14.54 2.47
N GLY A 20 -37.75 15.77 2.98
CA GLY A 20 -36.59 16.55 3.38
C GLY A 20 -35.89 15.97 4.62
N ILE A 21 -34.60 16.26 4.75
CA ILE A 21 -33.81 15.86 5.90
C ILE A 21 -34.22 16.70 7.09
N SER A 22 -34.68 16.07 8.16
CA SER A 22 -35.19 16.69 9.38
C SER A 22 -34.15 16.77 10.49
N GLU A 23 -34.46 17.54 11.54
CA GLU A 23 -33.66 17.60 12.77
C GLU A 23 -33.43 16.20 13.38
N SER A 24 -34.44 15.32 13.36
CA SER A 24 -34.31 13.97 13.91
C SER A 24 -33.31 13.11 13.12
N ASP A 25 -33.26 13.28 11.80
CA ASP A 25 -32.29 12.55 10.93
C ASP A 25 -30.86 13.00 11.23
N VAL A 26 -30.66 14.31 11.44
CA VAL A 26 -29.33 14.85 11.80
C VAL A 26 -28.88 14.35 13.17
N ASN A 27 -29.77 14.40 14.17
CA ASN A 27 -29.45 13.91 15.52
C ASN A 27 -29.12 12.41 15.54
N LEU A 28 -29.84 11.61 14.73
CA LEU A 28 -29.51 10.20 14.58
C LEU A 28 -28.13 10.00 13.96
N ALA A 29 -27.81 10.76 12.93
CA ALA A 29 -26.50 10.70 12.28
C ALA A 29 -25.36 11.09 13.22
N ILE A 30 -25.54 12.13 14.04
CA ILE A 30 -24.59 12.53 15.09
C ILE A 30 -24.33 11.38 16.06
N THR A 31 -25.42 10.79 16.57
CA THR A 31 -25.35 9.73 17.59
C THR A 31 -24.66 8.47 17.06
N THR A 32 -24.86 8.15 15.79
CA THR A 32 -24.34 6.92 15.16
C THR A 32 -23.04 7.10 14.41
N GLY A 33 -22.60 8.34 14.21
CA GLY A 33 -21.46 8.67 13.34
C GLY A 33 -21.74 8.38 11.84
N ALA A 34 -23.01 8.29 11.46
CA ALA A 34 -23.40 7.94 10.11
C ALA A 34 -23.32 9.16 9.17
N ARG A 35 -23.00 8.91 7.91
CA ARG A 35 -23.05 9.93 6.86
C ARG A 35 -24.46 10.14 6.36
N ILE A 36 -24.87 11.40 6.20
CA ILE A 36 -26.17 11.74 5.65
C ILE A 36 -26.10 11.87 4.14
N ILE A 37 -27.02 11.22 3.45
CA ILE A 37 -27.14 11.25 1.98
C ILE A 37 -28.55 11.75 1.61
N GLY A 38 -28.60 12.82 0.84
CA GLY A 38 -29.84 13.38 0.30
C GLY A 38 -29.95 13.15 -1.21
N PHE A 39 -30.93 12.39 -1.65
CA PHE A 39 -31.22 12.19 -3.07
C PHE A 39 -32.44 13.01 -3.51
N ASN A 40 -32.21 14.03 -4.33
CA ASN A 40 -33.22 15.02 -4.77
C ASN A 40 -33.96 15.71 -3.62
N VAL A 41 -33.40 15.77 -2.42
CA VAL A 41 -33.98 16.44 -1.23
C VAL A 41 -32.98 17.45 -0.65
N ARG A 42 -33.47 18.27 0.28
CA ARG A 42 -32.62 19.23 1.04
C ARG A 42 -32.97 19.15 2.51
N SER A 43 -32.08 19.65 3.33
CA SER A 43 -32.31 19.79 4.78
C SER A 43 -33.31 20.92 5.05
N ASP A 44 -34.16 20.73 6.04
CA ASP A 44 -35.01 21.82 6.55
C ASP A 44 -34.17 22.87 7.32
N ASN A 45 -34.79 23.99 7.69
CA ASN A 45 -34.07 25.09 8.33
C ASN A 45 -33.52 24.75 9.71
N LYS A 46 -34.16 23.83 10.45
CA LYS A 46 -33.69 23.39 11.77
C LYS A 46 -32.52 22.43 11.63
N ALA A 47 -32.65 21.43 10.76
CA ALA A 47 -31.60 20.50 10.41
C ALA A 47 -30.34 21.24 9.93
N LYS A 48 -30.51 22.26 9.07
CA LYS A 48 -29.41 23.05 8.54
C LYS A 48 -28.61 23.76 9.62
N LYS A 49 -29.26 24.32 10.64
CA LYS A 49 -28.56 24.98 11.77
C LYS A 49 -27.72 23.97 12.55
N ILE A 50 -28.26 22.81 12.86
CA ILE A 50 -27.53 21.77 13.60
C ILE A 50 -26.33 21.26 12.78
N LEU A 51 -26.52 21.06 11.47
CA LEU A 51 -25.42 20.64 10.57
C LEU A 51 -24.27 21.66 10.55
N GLU A 52 -24.61 22.97 10.52
CA GLU A 52 -23.62 24.05 10.57
C GLU A 52 -22.93 24.13 11.95
N GLU A 53 -23.65 24.00 13.04
CA GLU A 53 -23.14 24.02 14.42
C GLU A 53 -22.19 22.84 14.69
N GLU A 54 -22.55 21.65 14.23
CA GLU A 54 -21.77 20.42 14.45
C GLU A 54 -20.73 20.16 13.35
N GLY A 55 -20.69 20.99 12.31
CA GLY A 55 -19.74 20.84 11.20
C GLY A 55 -19.94 19.57 10.36
N ILE A 56 -21.18 19.11 10.24
CA ILE A 56 -21.52 17.88 9.51
C ILE A 56 -21.92 18.22 8.06
N GLU A 57 -21.30 17.55 7.12
CA GLU A 57 -21.63 17.68 5.71
C GLU A 57 -22.65 16.62 5.25
N VAL A 58 -23.66 17.08 4.52
CA VAL A 58 -24.63 16.21 3.83
C VAL A 58 -24.20 16.05 2.39
N ALA A 59 -24.12 14.81 1.92
CA ALA A 59 -23.87 14.50 0.53
C ALA A 59 -25.17 14.53 -0.28
N TYR A 60 -25.31 15.51 -1.17
CA TYR A 60 -26.51 15.67 -2.00
C TYR A 60 -26.26 15.14 -3.42
N TYR A 61 -27.19 14.31 -3.90
CA TYR A 61 -27.14 13.74 -5.24
C TYR A 61 -28.47 13.97 -5.98
N SER A 62 -28.35 14.18 -7.28
CA SER A 62 -29.50 14.26 -8.21
C SER A 62 -29.49 13.12 -9.22
N VAL A 63 -28.37 12.45 -9.39
CA VAL A 63 -28.16 11.31 -10.27
C VAL A 63 -27.80 10.10 -9.42
N ILE A 64 -28.52 9.00 -9.60
CA ILE A 64 -28.30 7.79 -8.79
C ILE A 64 -26.94 7.13 -9.04
N TYR A 65 -26.43 7.25 -10.26
CA TYR A 65 -25.12 6.69 -10.62
C TYR A 65 -23.98 7.38 -9.87
N ASP A 66 -24.07 8.70 -9.70
CA ASP A 66 -23.05 9.48 -8.96
C ASP A 66 -23.00 9.05 -7.49
N LEU A 67 -24.17 8.83 -6.89
CA LEU A 67 -24.28 8.31 -5.53
C LEU A 67 -23.63 6.92 -5.39
N ILE A 68 -23.89 6.03 -6.35
CA ILE A 68 -23.35 4.67 -6.35
C ILE A 68 -21.82 4.72 -6.51
N GLU A 69 -21.34 5.53 -7.43
CA GLU A 69 -19.90 5.67 -7.71
C GLU A 69 -19.15 6.25 -6.50
N ASP A 70 -19.69 7.32 -5.90
CA ASP A 70 -19.09 7.90 -4.70
C ASP A 70 -19.10 6.93 -3.51
N THR A 71 -20.18 6.16 -3.34
CA THR A 71 -20.24 5.13 -2.30
C THR A 71 -19.19 4.05 -2.53
N LYS A 72 -19.01 3.58 -3.76
CA LYS A 72 -17.96 2.62 -4.12
C LYS A 72 -16.56 3.19 -3.86
N ARG A 73 -16.35 4.46 -4.20
CA ARG A 73 -15.07 5.14 -3.96
C ARG A 73 -14.73 5.23 -2.47
N LEU A 74 -15.73 5.54 -1.64
CA LEU A 74 -15.57 5.57 -0.18
C LEU A 74 -15.22 4.19 0.39
N LEU A 75 -15.95 3.15 -0.02
CA LEU A 75 -15.69 1.78 0.42
C LEU A 75 -14.31 1.29 -0.06
N SER A 76 -13.95 1.61 -1.31
CA SER A 76 -12.60 1.28 -1.83
C SER A 76 -11.49 1.94 -1.03
N GLY A 77 -11.73 3.14 -0.50
CA GLY A 77 -10.78 3.83 0.38
C GLY A 77 -10.62 3.20 1.77
N LEU A 78 -11.54 2.32 2.18
CA LEU A 78 -11.47 1.57 3.43
C LEU A 78 -10.76 0.21 3.27
N LEU A 79 -10.55 -0.25 2.03
CA LEU A 79 -9.83 -1.50 1.77
C LEU A 79 -8.34 -1.31 2.04
N GLU A 80 -7.74 -2.28 2.70
CA GLU A 80 -6.29 -2.34 2.83
C GLU A 80 -5.65 -2.51 1.45
N PRO A 81 -4.59 -1.76 1.14
CA PRO A 81 -3.90 -1.90 -0.14
C PRO A 81 -3.28 -3.30 -0.27
N ILE A 82 -3.29 -3.84 -1.48
CA ILE A 82 -2.53 -5.05 -1.78
C ILE A 82 -1.14 -4.60 -2.21
N TYR A 83 -0.12 -5.24 -1.62
CA TYR A 83 1.25 -5.08 -2.06
C TYR A 83 1.57 -6.16 -3.08
N SER A 84 1.74 -5.77 -4.34
CA SER A 84 2.28 -6.65 -5.36
C SER A 84 3.80 -6.56 -5.35
N GLU A 85 4.48 -7.71 -5.40
CA GLU A 85 5.92 -7.78 -5.44
C GLU A 85 6.38 -8.03 -6.87
N LYS A 86 7.33 -7.24 -7.31
CA LYS A 86 7.98 -7.42 -8.59
C LYS A 86 9.45 -7.71 -8.39
N ILE A 87 9.88 -8.91 -8.78
CA ILE A 87 11.30 -9.27 -8.81
C ILE A 87 11.98 -8.42 -9.88
N LEU A 88 13.02 -7.71 -9.50
CA LEU A 88 13.84 -6.88 -10.38
C LEU A 88 15.02 -7.67 -10.95
N GLY A 89 15.65 -8.48 -10.12
CA GLY A 89 16.76 -9.31 -10.53
C GLY A 89 17.28 -10.23 -9.43
N LEU A 90 18.15 -11.13 -9.85
CA LEU A 90 18.84 -12.11 -9.01
C LEU A 90 20.35 -11.92 -9.09
N ALA A 91 21.03 -12.03 -7.96
CA ALA A 91 22.48 -12.01 -7.88
C ALA A 91 23.00 -13.18 -7.06
N GLU A 92 23.93 -13.94 -7.61
CA GLU A 92 24.58 -15.05 -6.92
C GLU A 92 25.78 -14.56 -6.13
N VAL A 93 25.87 -14.90 -4.86
CA VAL A 93 27.01 -14.59 -4.01
C VAL A 93 28.19 -15.49 -4.36
N LYS A 94 29.28 -14.91 -4.82
CA LYS A 94 30.53 -15.61 -5.15
C LYS A 94 31.49 -15.62 -3.97
N GLU A 95 31.67 -14.47 -3.35
CA GLU A 95 32.61 -14.27 -2.24
C GLU A 95 32.00 -13.33 -1.19
N VAL A 96 32.51 -13.39 0.03
CA VAL A 96 32.06 -12.53 1.14
C VAL A 96 33.26 -11.81 1.74
N PHE A 97 33.18 -10.49 1.83
CA PHE A 97 34.23 -9.64 2.34
C PHE A 97 33.82 -8.92 3.62
N LYS A 98 34.72 -8.76 4.56
CA LYS A 98 34.53 -7.87 5.71
C LYS A 98 34.99 -6.46 5.33
N SER A 99 34.10 -5.50 5.46
CA SER A 99 34.40 -4.08 5.26
C SER A 99 34.43 -3.34 6.59
N PRO A 100 35.38 -2.40 6.80
CA PRO A 100 35.37 -1.56 8.00
C PRO A 100 34.16 -0.64 8.08
N GLU A 101 33.60 -0.24 6.94
CA GLU A 101 32.45 0.68 6.83
C GLU A 101 31.11 -0.05 6.85
N PHE A 102 31.04 -1.23 6.24
CA PHE A 102 29.85 -2.06 6.13
C PHE A 102 30.18 -3.44 6.67
N SER A 103 29.56 -3.87 7.71
CA SER A 103 29.88 -5.10 8.47
C SER A 103 30.23 -6.31 7.60
N LEU A 104 29.49 -6.55 6.50
CA LEU A 104 29.75 -7.58 5.49
C LEU A 104 29.28 -7.10 4.11
N VAL A 105 30.10 -7.36 3.10
CA VAL A 105 29.77 -7.09 1.69
C VAL A 105 29.89 -8.40 0.90
N ALA A 106 28.83 -8.77 0.22
CA ALA A 106 28.81 -9.91 -0.67
C ALA A 106 29.27 -9.50 -2.08
N GLY A 107 30.36 -10.10 -2.57
CA GLY A 107 30.74 -10.05 -3.97
C GLY A 107 29.83 -10.96 -4.79
N CYS A 108 28.98 -10.36 -5.62
CA CYS A 108 27.93 -11.03 -6.34
C CYS A 108 28.08 -10.87 -7.85
N LEU A 109 27.58 -11.86 -8.58
CA LEU A 109 27.34 -11.75 -10.01
C LEU A 109 25.81 -11.65 -10.24
N VAL A 110 25.35 -10.60 -10.92
CA VAL A 110 23.94 -10.50 -11.31
C VAL A 110 23.66 -11.54 -12.41
N THR A 111 22.80 -12.49 -12.14
CA THR A 111 22.47 -13.61 -13.03
C THR A 111 21.24 -13.36 -13.86
N GLU A 112 20.29 -12.58 -13.35
CA GLU A 112 19.06 -12.23 -14.05
C GLU A 112 18.62 -10.78 -13.71
N GLY A 113 18.02 -10.12 -14.70
CA GLY A 113 17.42 -8.80 -14.53
C GLY A 113 18.43 -7.71 -14.14
N LEU A 114 18.12 -6.98 -13.10
CA LEU A 114 18.99 -5.93 -12.55
C LEU A 114 18.86 -5.85 -11.02
N VAL A 115 19.90 -5.40 -10.36
CA VAL A 115 19.88 -5.08 -8.92
C VAL A 115 19.89 -3.58 -8.77
N ARG A 116 18.94 -3.05 -8.00
CA ARG A 116 18.78 -1.61 -7.76
C ARG A 116 18.93 -1.30 -6.27
N ARG A 117 19.71 -0.27 -5.98
CA ARG A 117 19.89 0.28 -4.63
C ARG A 117 18.54 0.78 -4.08
N GLU A 118 18.42 0.78 -2.76
CA GLU A 118 17.22 1.27 -2.04
C GLU A 118 15.94 0.44 -2.28
N LYS A 119 16.10 -0.77 -2.78
CA LYS A 119 15.00 -1.73 -2.92
C LYS A 119 15.17 -2.87 -1.91
N HIS A 120 14.09 -3.60 -1.71
CA HIS A 120 14.09 -4.76 -0.82
C HIS A 120 14.89 -5.91 -1.42
N VAL A 121 15.46 -6.71 -0.53
CA VAL A 121 16.21 -7.92 -0.91
C VAL A 121 15.79 -9.08 -0.05
N ARG A 122 15.81 -10.28 -0.66
CA ARG A 122 15.72 -11.57 0.02
C ARG A 122 16.99 -12.35 -0.21
N VAL A 123 17.44 -13.04 0.82
CA VAL A 123 18.54 -13.99 0.70
C VAL A 123 17.95 -15.39 0.66
N LEU A 124 18.26 -16.11 -0.39
CA LEU A 124 17.84 -17.50 -0.59
C LEU A 124 19.04 -18.42 -0.45
N ARG A 125 18.90 -19.48 0.32
CA ARG A 125 19.85 -20.58 0.47
C ARG A 125 19.11 -21.86 0.16
N ASP A 126 19.62 -22.65 -0.77
CA ASP A 126 18.97 -23.87 -1.23
C ASP A 126 17.49 -23.65 -1.65
N ASN A 127 17.22 -22.56 -2.34
CA ASN A 127 15.89 -22.10 -2.77
C ASN A 127 14.90 -21.77 -1.61
N VAL A 128 15.41 -21.59 -0.40
CA VAL A 128 14.61 -21.18 0.77
C VAL A 128 14.98 -19.77 1.16
N VAL A 129 13.98 -18.92 1.35
CA VAL A 129 14.18 -17.55 1.88
C VAL A 129 14.61 -17.65 3.34
N ILE A 130 15.83 -17.23 3.63
CA ILE A 130 16.40 -17.24 4.99
C ILE A 130 16.45 -15.86 5.63
N HIS A 131 16.38 -14.80 4.83
CA HIS A 131 16.35 -13.42 5.30
C HIS A 131 15.65 -12.52 4.31
N GLU A 132 14.97 -11.49 4.83
CA GLU A 132 14.40 -10.39 4.05
C GLU A 132 14.78 -9.07 4.71
N GLY A 133 15.19 -8.09 3.91
CA GLY A 133 15.66 -6.80 4.39
C GLY A 133 15.81 -5.77 3.29
N GLU A 134 16.53 -4.72 3.60
CA GLU A 134 16.83 -3.62 2.66
C GLU A 134 18.27 -3.74 2.17
N LEU A 135 18.48 -3.38 0.91
CA LEU A 135 19.82 -3.26 0.33
C LEU A 135 20.47 -1.98 0.86
N ASP A 136 21.50 -2.12 1.67
CA ASP A 136 22.21 -1.01 2.31
C ASP A 136 23.22 -0.34 1.35
N SER A 137 24.01 -1.15 0.66
CA SER A 137 25.02 -0.67 -0.26
C SER A 137 25.08 -1.48 -1.56
N LEU A 138 25.25 -0.79 -2.68
CA LEU A 138 25.48 -1.39 -3.99
C LEU A 138 26.69 -0.72 -4.62
N ARG A 139 27.75 -1.50 -4.86
CA ARG A 139 29.03 -1.00 -5.39
C ARG A 139 29.49 -1.80 -6.60
N ARG A 140 30.10 -1.10 -7.52
CA ARG A 140 30.84 -1.72 -8.62
C ARG A 140 32.30 -1.26 -8.52
N PHE A 141 33.20 -2.22 -8.31
CA PHE A 141 34.59 -1.93 -7.92
C PHE A 141 34.61 -1.12 -6.60
N LYS A 142 35.01 0.15 -6.66
CA LYS A 142 35.05 1.05 -5.49
C LYS A 142 34.00 2.12 -5.49
N ASP A 143 33.18 2.20 -6.56
CA ASP A 143 32.17 3.24 -6.76
C ASP A 143 30.79 2.78 -6.36
N ASP A 144 30.09 3.64 -5.63
CA ASP A 144 28.66 3.45 -5.34
C ASP A 144 27.85 3.63 -6.63
N VAL A 145 26.95 2.69 -6.91
CA VAL A 145 26.10 2.72 -8.09
C VAL A 145 24.63 2.59 -7.71
N LYS A 146 23.76 3.12 -8.57
CA LYS A 146 22.30 3.04 -8.35
C LYS A 146 21.71 1.72 -8.79
N GLU A 147 22.26 1.13 -9.85
CA GLU A 147 21.80 -0.14 -10.40
C GLU A 147 22.94 -0.90 -11.07
N VAL A 148 22.81 -2.22 -11.12
CA VAL A 148 23.75 -3.14 -11.78
C VAL A 148 22.94 -4.12 -12.62
N GLN A 149 23.32 -4.28 -13.89
CA GLN A 149 22.64 -5.13 -14.84
C GLN A 149 23.17 -6.56 -14.84
N ASN A 150 22.40 -7.45 -15.42
CA ASN A 150 22.75 -8.85 -15.64
C ASN A 150 24.16 -9.00 -16.27
N GLY A 151 24.89 -10.02 -15.83
CA GLY A 151 26.23 -10.35 -16.28
C GLY A 151 27.34 -9.48 -15.66
N THR A 152 27.00 -8.60 -14.71
CA THR A 152 27.95 -7.69 -14.08
C THR A 152 28.22 -8.09 -12.63
N GLU A 153 29.48 -8.02 -12.22
CA GLU A 153 29.88 -8.22 -10.83
C GLU A 153 29.65 -6.95 -10.01
N CYS A 154 29.21 -7.12 -8.76
CA CYS A 154 28.97 -6.04 -7.83
C CYS A 154 29.15 -6.47 -6.37
N GLY A 155 29.36 -5.48 -5.50
CA GLY A 155 29.33 -5.65 -4.06
C GLY A 155 27.97 -5.27 -3.50
N ILE A 156 27.35 -6.16 -2.76
CA ILE A 156 26.02 -5.96 -2.13
C ILE A 156 26.18 -6.03 -0.61
N GLY A 157 25.77 -4.97 0.08
CA GLY A 157 25.59 -4.95 1.52
C GLY A 157 24.11 -5.01 1.88
N ILE A 158 23.74 -5.89 2.82
CA ILE A 158 22.39 -6.01 3.33
C ILE A 158 22.34 -5.47 4.75
N LYS A 159 21.39 -4.62 5.01
CA LYS A 159 21.22 -3.95 6.32
C LYS A 159 20.93 -4.97 7.42
N ASN A 160 21.73 -4.90 8.49
CA ASN A 160 21.58 -5.75 9.68
C ASN A 160 21.63 -7.27 9.43
N TYR A 161 22.29 -7.72 8.36
CA TYR A 161 22.42 -9.14 8.05
C TYR A 161 23.88 -9.55 7.85
N LEU A 162 24.32 -10.56 8.59
CA LEU A 162 25.72 -11.00 8.67
C LEU A 162 25.95 -12.47 8.28
N ASP A 163 24.90 -13.27 8.04
CA ASP A 163 25.01 -14.69 7.70
C ASP A 163 24.96 -14.97 6.21
N ILE A 164 25.59 -14.10 5.40
CA ILE A 164 25.71 -14.32 3.94
C ILE A 164 26.83 -15.32 3.68
N LYS A 165 26.60 -16.25 2.77
CA LYS A 165 27.59 -17.27 2.38
C LYS A 165 27.70 -17.35 0.86
N PRO A 166 28.87 -17.76 0.33
CA PRO A 166 29.02 -18.10 -1.08
C PRO A 166 27.99 -19.17 -1.49
N GLY A 167 27.35 -18.98 -2.65
CA GLY A 167 26.28 -19.81 -3.16
C GLY A 167 24.87 -19.34 -2.78
N ASP A 168 24.73 -18.38 -1.87
CA ASP A 168 23.43 -17.75 -1.61
C ASP A 168 22.99 -16.93 -2.83
N ILE A 169 21.69 -16.80 -3.02
CA ILE A 169 21.08 -15.96 -4.06
C ILE A 169 20.45 -14.76 -3.39
N ILE A 170 20.78 -13.58 -3.86
CA ILE A 170 20.15 -12.33 -3.44
C ILE A 170 19.10 -11.96 -4.49
N GLU A 171 17.84 -12.01 -4.11
CA GLU A 171 16.71 -11.55 -4.92
C GLU A 171 16.41 -10.10 -4.59
N ASN A 172 16.52 -9.22 -5.57
CA ASN A 172 16.15 -7.82 -5.45
C ASN A 172 14.74 -7.62 -5.98
N PHE A 173 13.86 -7.03 -5.19
CA PHE A 173 12.47 -6.82 -5.55
C PHE A 173 11.96 -5.46 -5.11
N GLU A 174 10.89 -5.01 -5.75
CA GLU A 174 10.15 -3.83 -5.33
C GLU A 174 8.73 -4.21 -4.94
N GLN A 175 8.24 -3.58 -3.89
CA GLN A 175 6.84 -3.64 -3.48
C GLN A 175 6.11 -2.47 -4.10
N LYS A 176 5.04 -2.76 -4.82
CA LYS A 176 4.15 -1.76 -5.38
C LYS A 176 2.81 -1.84 -4.69
N GLU A 177 2.43 -0.74 -4.08
CA GLU A 177 1.11 -0.59 -3.50
C GLU A 177 0.06 -0.50 -4.62
N GLU A 178 -0.86 -1.43 -4.66
CA GLU A 178 -2.01 -1.41 -5.56
C GLU A 178 -3.26 -1.06 -4.77
N LYS A 179 -3.87 0.08 -5.12
CA LYS A 179 -5.16 0.48 -4.55
C LYS A 179 -6.25 -0.47 -5.05
N ARG A 180 -6.97 -1.07 -4.13
CA ARG A 180 -8.12 -1.91 -4.44
C ARG A 180 -9.35 -1.06 -4.76
N SER A 181 -10.19 -1.55 -5.64
CA SER A 181 -11.50 -0.97 -5.95
C SER A 181 -12.58 -2.04 -5.84
N ILE A 182 -13.77 -1.65 -5.43
CA ILE A 182 -14.97 -2.49 -5.37
C ILE A 182 -15.71 -2.49 -6.70
#